data_0d2b3a74bb6de0becbde09b2fa993c9e
#
_entry.id   0d2b3a74bb6de0becbde09b2fa993c9e
#
_cell.length_a   1.000
_cell.length_b   1.000
_cell.length_c   1.000
_cell.angle_alpha   90.00
_cell.angle_beta   90.00
_cell.angle_gamma   90.00
#
_symmetry.space_group_name_H-M   'P 1'
#
loop_
_entity.id
_entity.type
_entity.pdbx_description
1 polymer ?
#
loop_
_entity_poly.entity_id
_entity_poly.type
_entity_poly.pdbx_seq_one_letter_code
_entity_poly.pdbx_strand_id
1 'polypeptide(L)' 'APEEKISELIALKQVVGELDPRDRSLIVMRFFKSRTQTQTAEMLGMTQVQVSRREKKILQELKAKLS' A
#
# COMPACT_ATOMS: atom_id res chain seq x y z
N ALA A 1 18.46 10.31 8.94
CA ALA A 1 18.79 9.71 10.24
C ALA A 1 17.93 8.47 10.48
N PRO A 2 18.46 7.43 11.17
CA PRO A 2 17.72 6.21 11.44
C PRO A 2 16.39 6.45 12.18
N GLU A 3 16.36 7.43 13.06
CA GLU A 3 15.16 7.76 13.84
C GLU A 3 14.03 8.30 12.97
N GLU A 4 14.34 9.11 11.96
CA GLU A 4 13.34 9.62 11.03
C GLU A 4 12.72 8.51 10.22
N LYS A 5 13.53 7.55 9.74
CA LYS A 5 13.02 6.40 8.99
C LYS A 5 12.11 5.53 9.82
N ILE A 6 12.46 5.33 11.10
CA ILE A 6 11.64 4.53 12.01
C ILE A 6 10.29 5.23 12.25
N SER A 7 10.30 6.54 12.47
CA SER A 7 9.06 7.32 12.65
C SER A 7 8.19 7.29 11.40
N GLU A 8 8.77 7.41 10.22
CA GLU A 8 8.05 7.32 8.96
C GLU A 8 7.42 5.95 8.76
N LEU A 9 8.14 4.88 9.10
CA LEU A 9 7.62 3.52 9.01
C LEU A 9 6.47 3.28 9.97
N ILE A 10 6.56 3.80 11.18
CA ILE A 10 5.48 3.67 12.16
C ILE A 10 4.23 4.41 11.68
N ALA A 11 4.40 5.65 11.20
CA ALA A 11 3.29 6.43 10.66
C ALA A 11 2.65 5.73 9.46
N LEU A 12 3.46 5.19 8.57
CA LEU A 12 2.98 4.45 7.40
C LEU A 12 2.18 3.21 7.82
N LYS A 13 2.68 2.45 8.79
CA LYS A 13 1.97 1.27 9.29
C LYS A 13 0.63 1.62 9.91
N GLN A 14 0.56 2.73 10.64
CA GLN A 14 -0.70 3.20 11.23
C GLN A 14 -1.71 3.56 10.15
N VAL A 15 -1.30 4.31 9.14
CA VAL A 15 -2.18 4.73 8.04
C VAL A 15 -2.62 3.53 7.22
N VAL A 16 -1.71 2.60 6.94
CA VAL A 16 -2.04 1.35 6.22
C VAL A 16 -3.06 0.53 7.01
N GLY A 17 -2.94 0.50 8.34
CA GLY A 17 -3.90 -0.20 9.20
C GLY A 17 -5.31 0.39 9.16
N GLU A 18 -5.45 1.65 8.80
CA GLU A 18 -6.75 2.32 8.66
C GLU A 18 -7.42 2.08 7.32
N LEU A 19 -6.70 1.51 6.35
CA LEU A 19 -7.27 1.20 5.04
C LEU A 19 -8.28 0.06 5.10
N ASP A 20 -9.18 0.01 4.11
CA ASP A 20 -10.02 -1.17 3.91
C ASP A 20 -9.16 -2.42 3.83
N PRO A 21 -9.67 -3.60 4.27
CA PRO A 21 -8.89 -4.84 4.22
C PRO A 21 -8.33 -5.14 2.83
N ARG A 22 -9.08 -4.87 1.77
CA ARG A 22 -8.62 -5.11 0.39
C ARG A 22 -7.50 -4.16 0.01
N ASP A 23 -7.63 -2.88 0.31
CA ASP A 23 -6.61 -1.87 0.04
C ASP A 23 -5.35 -2.16 0.85
N ARG A 24 -5.52 -2.53 2.10
CA ARG A 24 -4.41 -2.92 2.97
C ARG A 24 -3.65 -4.10 2.40
N SER A 25 -4.38 -5.14 1.96
CA SER A 25 -3.74 -6.31 1.36
C SER A 25 -2.96 -5.94 0.11
N LEU A 26 -3.51 -5.08 -0.74
CA LEU A 26 -2.83 -4.62 -1.95
C LEU A 26 -1.51 -3.91 -1.60
N ILE A 27 -1.55 -2.96 -0.69
CA ILE A 27 -0.37 -2.20 -0.30
C ILE A 27 0.66 -3.09 0.39
N VAL A 28 0.23 -3.99 1.27
CA VAL A 28 1.15 -4.93 1.92
C VAL A 28 1.85 -5.82 0.90
N MET A 29 1.13 -6.35 -0.07
CA MET A 29 1.73 -7.19 -1.10
C MET A 29 2.71 -6.42 -1.97
N ARG A 30 2.36 -5.20 -2.36
CA ARG A 30 3.19 -4.39 -3.25
C ARG A 30 4.45 -3.85 -2.58
N PHE A 31 4.33 -3.35 -1.35
CA PHE A 31 5.42 -2.58 -0.73
C PHE A 31 6.11 -3.32 0.41
N PHE A 32 5.43 -4.19 1.13
CA PHE A 32 6.04 -4.93 2.22
C PHE A 32 6.50 -6.33 1.81
N LYS A 33 5.82 -6.96 0.84
CA LYS A 33 6.18 -8.29 0.35
C LYS A 33 6.81 -8.27 -1.05
N SER A 34 7.01 -7.09 -1.61
CA SER A 34 7.67 -6.90 -2.92
C SER A 34 7.06 -7.72 -4.05
N ARG A 35 5.74 -7.90 -4.02
CA ARG A 35 5.03 -8.59 -5.10
C ARG A 35 4.83 -7.63 -6.28
N THR A 36 4.85 -8.18 -7.50
CA THR A 36 4.54 -7.38 -8.69
C THR A 36 3.04 -7.06 -8.73
N GLN A 37 2.65 -6.08 -9.56
CA GLN A 37 1.24 -5.78 -9.77
C GLN A 37 0.48 -6.98 -10.32
N THR A 38 1.10 -7.74 -11.23
CA THR A 38 0.49 -8.96 -11.79
C THR A 38 0.28 -10.02 -10.71
N GLN A 39 1.28 -10.27 -9.87
CA GLN A 39 1.16 -11.22 -8.78
C GLN A 39 0.08 -10.80 -7.78
N THR A 40 0.06 -9.52 -7.44
CA THR A 40 -0.95 -8.96 -6.53
C THR A 40 -2.35 -9.12 -7.13
N ALA A 41 -2.50 -8.85 -8.42
CA ALA A 41 -3.78 -8.99 -9.12
C ALA A 41 -4.28 -10.43 -9.05
N GLU A 42 -3.41 -11.41 -9.30
CA GLU A 42 -3.77 -12.82 -9.21
C GLU A 42 -4.24 -13.20 -7.80
N MET A 43 -3.53 -12.73 -6.78
CA MET A 43 -3.85 -13.05 -5.39
C MET A 43 -5.15 -12.41 -4.91
N LEU A 44 -5.50 -11.23 -5.44
CA LEU A 44 -6.69 -10.49 -5.05
C LEU A 44 -7.89 -10.70 -5.98
N GLY A 45 -7.74 -11.48 -7.04
CA GLY A 45 -8.80 -11.69 -8.02
C GLY A 45 -9.10 -10.43 -8.82
N MET A 46 -8.08 -9.63 -9.11
CA MET A 46 -8.18 -8.38 -9.87
C MET A 46 -7.37 -8.49 -11.15
N THR A 47 -7.58 -7.55 -12.09
CA THR A 47 -6.68 -7.40 -13.23
C THR A 47 -5.49 -6.52 -12.84
N GLN A 48 -4.39 -6.64 -13.60
CA GLN A 48 -3.20 -5.81 -13.36
C GLN A 48 -3.55 -4.32 -13.49
N VAL A 49 -4.41 -3.95 -14.45
CA VAL A 49 -4.83 -2.58 -14.63
C VAL A 49 -5.61 -2.06 -13.41
N GLN A 50 -6.50 -2.89 -12.87
CA GLN A 50 -7.24 -2.54 -11.65
C GLN A 50 -6.30 -2.34 -10.47
N VAL A 51 -5.30 -3.20 -10.30
CA VAL A 51 -4.30 -3.07 -9.25
C VAL A 51 -3.53 -1.75 -9.42
N SER A 52 -3.09 -1.46 -10.64
CA SER A 52 -2.35 -0.24 -10.93
C SER A 52 -3.14 1.01 -10.57
N ARG A 53 -4.41 1.07 -10.97
CA ARG A 53 -5.28 2.21 -10.68
C ARG A 53 -5.57 2.34 -9.20
N ARG A 54 -5.88 1.22 -8.55
CA ARG A 54 -6.18 1.21 -7.12
C ARG A 54 -4.97 1.60 -6.28
N GLU A 55 -3.81 1.08 -6.61
CA GLU A 55 -2.54 1.42 -5.97
C GLU A 55 -2.29 2.93 -6.02
N LYS A 56 -2.45 3.53 -7.20
CA LYS A 56 -2.26 4.96 -7.37
C LYS A 56 -3.20 5.78 -6.49
N LYS A 57 -4.47 5.39 -6.44
CA LYS A 57 -5.46 6.04 -5.60
C LYS A 57 -5.12 5.93 -4.11
N ILE A 58 -4.74 4.73 -3.68
CA ILE A 58 -4.36 4.48 -2.29
C ILE A 58 -3.14 5.31 -1.91
N LEU A 59 -2.14 5.36 -2.78
CA LEU A 59 -0.93 6.14 -2.52
C LEU A 59 -1.24 7.63 -2.38
N GLN A 60 -2.17 8.16 -3.16
CA GLN A 60 -2.61 9.55 -3.03
C GLN A 60 -3.27 9.78 -1.68
N GLU A 61 -4.13 8.87 -1.24
CA GLU A 61 -4.79 8.95 0.06
C GLU A 61 -3.78 8.87 1.21
N LEU A 62 -2.80 7.96 1.11
CA LEU A 62 -1.74 7.83 2.11
C LEU A 62 -0.90 9.08 2.20
N LYS A 63 -0.54 9.64 1.05
CA LYS A 63 0.26 10.87 0.99
C LYS A 63 -0.48 12.03 1.66
N ALA A 64 -1.77 12.15 1.43
CA ALA A 64 -2.59 13.19 2.05
C ALA A 64 -2.63 13.03 3.57
N LYS A 65 -2.76 11.80 4.05
CA LYS A 65 -2.81 11.53 5.50
C LYS A 65 -1.47 11.72 6.20
N LEU A 66 -0.36 11.53 5.47
CA LEU A 66 0.98 11.67 6.02
C LEU A 66 1.54 13.10 5.91
N SER A 67 0.86 13.97 5.20
CA SER A 67 1.28 15.36 4.99
C SER A 67 1.02 16.24 6.22
#